data_18d2f3ffc6e70095308eb2f2728ab533
#
_entry.id   18d2f3ffc6e70095308eb2f2728ab533
#
_cell.length_a   1.000
_cell.length_b   1.000
_cell.length_c   1.000
_cell.angle_alpha   90.00
_cell.angle_beta   90.00
_cell.angle_gamma   90.00
#
_symmetry.space_group_name_H-M   'P 1'
#
loop_
_entity.id
_entity.type
_entity.pdbx_description
1 polymer ?
#
loop_
_entity_poly.entity_id
_entity_poly.type
_entity_poly.pdbx_seq_one_letter_code
_entity_poly.pdbx_strand_id
1 'polypeptide(L)'
;MIAEAVMAEGSMRIEDLTERFGISLMTAHRDVDELVSRGLFRKTRGIVSAAATSLIESSDVYRANRQASEKKMIAAAAMQFIEPGQAIFLDDSTTVLQMASQLPAKVPLTAITNSLTLMNALKDMHDVTLLALGGQYYNWCNAFMGRMTINEINRLRADVTFISMSAIIDDVVFHQSPEIVDIKRAMFDSAAKRILLMDHTKFERRALHSFAHLSEFDVVIVDEKTPAAHLERMRNKNINVVVAKGDKERS
;
A
#
# COMPACT_ATOMS: atom_id res chain seq x y z
N MET A 1 4.26 -24.43 11.50
CA MET A 1 5.59 -24.33 10.84
C MET A 1 5.48 -23.68 9.44
N ILE A 2 4.88 -24.32 8.40
CA ILE A 2 4.75 -23.69 7.05
C ILE A 2 3.98 -22.37 7.13
N ALA A 3 2.85 -22.36 7.84
CA ALA A 3 2.03 -21.15 7.99
C ALA A 3 2.80 -19.98 8.60
N GLU A 4 3.53 -20.21 9.67
CA GLU A 4 4.34 -19.19 10.34
C GLU A 4 5.46 -18.66 9.45
N ALA A 5 6.13 -19.54 8.69
CA ALA A 5 7.18 -19.13 7.76
C ALA A 5 6.62 -18.26 6.62
N VAL A 6 5.51 -18.69 6.00
CA VAL A 6 4.89 -17.91 4.93
C VAL A 6 4.32 -16.57 5.45
N MET A 7 3.80 -16.54 6.68
CA MET A 7 3.34 -15.28 7.31
C MET A 7 4.52 -14.34 7.59
N ALA A 8 5.65 -14.86 8.08
CA ALA A 8 6.84 -14.06 8.38
C ALA A 8 7.51 -13.48 7.13
N GLU A 9 7.56 -14.27 6.05
CA GLU A 9 8.19 -13.89 4.77
C GLU A 9 7.21 -13.16 3.83
N GLY A 10 5.90 -13.26 4.13
CA GLY A 10 4.81 -12.71 3.30
C GLY A 10 4.45 -13.58 2.10
N SER A 11 5.42 -14.20 1.43
CA SER A 11 5.23 -15.21 0.39
C SER A 11 6.47 -16.08 0.27
N MET A 12 6.29 -17.35 -0.17
CA MET A 12 7.38 -18.30 -0.39
C MET A 12 7.09 -19.16 -1.62
N ARG A 13 8.13 -19.62 -2.30
CA ARG A 13 7.99 -20.68 -3.30
C ARG A 13 7.76 -22.02 -2.60
N ILE A 14 7.02 -22.90 -3.24
CA ILE A 14 6.78 -24.27 -2.68
C ILE A 14 8.10 -25.04 -2.61
N GLU A 15 8.99 -24.81 -3.58
CA GLU A 15 10.33 -25.39 -3.60
C GLU A 15 11.14 -24.93 -2.38
N ASP A 16 11.12 -23.65 -2.02
CA ASP A 16 11.83 -23.11 -0.85
C ASP A 16 11.30 -23.71 0.47
N LEU A 17 10.01 -24.06 0.52
CA LEU A 17 9.42 -24.77 1.65
C LEU A 17 10.00 -26.19 1.80
N THR A 18 10.27 -26.87 0.68
CA THR A 18 10.87 -28.22 0.73
C THR A 18 12.27 -28.20 1.31
N GLU A 19 13.08 -27.23 0.91
CA GLU A 19 14.44 -27.04 1.41
C GLU A 19 14.44 -26.64 2.90
N ARG A 20 13.62 -25.65 3.26
CA ARG A 20 13.57 -25.09 4.62
C ARG A 20 13.09 -26.07 5.67
N PHE A 21 12.15 -26.96 5.31
CA PHE A 21 11.52 -27.90 6.26
C PHE A 21 11.94 -29.35 6.07
N GLY A 22 12.79 -29.66 5.08
CA GLY A 22 13.25 -31.01 4.80
C GLY A 22 12.12 -31.97 4.40
N ILE A 23 11.07 -31.47 3.72
CA ILE A 23 9.90 -32.25 3.30
C ILE A 23 9.90 -32.47 1.80
N SER A 24 9.21 -33.52 1.34
CA SER A 24 9.05 -33.74 -0.09
C SER A 24 8.17 -32.69 -0.74
N LEU A 25 8.36 -32.43 -2.05
CA LEU A 25 7.55 -31.51 -2.83
C LEU A 25 6.05 -31.87 -2.77
N MET A 26 5.74 -33.16 -2.77
CA MET A 26 4.36 -33.65 -2.63
C MET A 26 3.77 -33.31 -1.26
N THR A 27 4.55 -33.42 -0.20
CA THR A 27 4.14 -33.05 1.17
C THR A 27 3.91 -31.53 1.24
N ALA A 28 4.84 -30.73 0.70
CA ALA A 28 4.70 -29.29 0.66
C ALA A 28 3.42 -28.85 -0.08
N HIS A 29 3.16 -29.44 -1.26
CA HIS A 29 1.93 -29.17 -2.01
C HIS A 29 0.68 -29.52 -1.21
N ARG A 30 0.60 -30.71 -0.59
CA ARG A 30 -0.55 -31.16 0.21
C ARG A 30 -0.82 -30.24 1.39
N ASP A 31 0.23 -29.89 2.14
CA ASP A 31 0.10 -29.05 3.32
C ASP A 31 -0.29 -27.62 2.96
N VAL A 32 0.25 -27.10 1.84
CA VAL A 32 -0.16 -25.80 1.28
C VAL A 32 -1.62 -25.84 0.81
N ASP A 33 -2.03 -26.89 0.09
CA ASP A 33 -3.41 -27.00 -0.43
C ASP A 33 -4.43 -27.13 0.73
N GLU A 34 -4.06 -27.74 1.86
CA GLU A 34 -4.86 -27.74 3.07
C GLU A 34 -5.00 -26.31 3.65
N LEU A 35 -3.92 -25.54 3.74
CA LEU A 35 -3.94 -24.16 4.22
C LEU A 35 -4.75 -23.24 3.28
N VAL A 36 -4.68 -23.47 1.96
CA VAL A 36 -5.48 -22.77 0.96
C VAL A 36 -6.97 -23.12 1.11
N SER A 37 -7.32 -24.39 1.33
CA SER A 37 -8.71 -24.83 1.52
C SER A 37 -9.36 -24.23 2.78
N ARG A 38 -8.55 -23.96 3.81
CA ARG A 38 -8.98 -23.24 5.02
C ARG A 38 -9.08 -21.71 4.83
N GLY A 39 -8.76 -21.19 3.63
CA GLY A 39 -8.79 -19.75 3.34
C GLY A 39 -7.66 -18.95 3.98
N LEU A 40 -6.66 -19.62 4.58
CA LEU A 40 -5.53 -18.97 5.25
C LEU A 40 -4.45 -18.51 4.26
N PHE A 41 -4.34 -19.22 3.13
CA PHE A 41 -3.31 -18.96 2.12
C PHE A 41 -3.90 -18.93 0.71
N ARG A 42 -3.12 -18.39 -0.21
CA ARG A 42 -3.36 -18.43 -1.66
C ARG A 42 -2.14 -19.00 -2.34
N LYS A 43 -2.39 -19.78 -3.40
CA LYS A 43 -1.36 -20.38 -4.22
C LYS A 43 -1.49 -19.89 -5.66
N THR A 44 -0.43 -19.36 -6.23
CA THR A 44 -0.40 -18.87 -7.61
C THR A 44 0.98 -19.14 -8.20
N ARG A 45 1.03 -19.93 -9.28
CA ARG A 45 2.26 -20.25 -10.02
C ARG A 45 3.41 -20.75 -9.12
N GLY A 46 3.12 -21.68 -8.18
CA GLY A 46 4.11 -22.23 -7.27
C GLY A 46 4.51 -21.33 -6.10
N ILE A 47 3.95 -20.13 -6.00
CA ILE A 47 4.14 -19.22 -4.87
C ILE A 47 2.93 -19.32 -3.94
N VAL A 48 3.22 -19.46 -2.64
CA VAL A 48 2.24 -19.42 -1.54
C VAL A 48 2.36 -18.08 -0.84
N SER A 49 1.24 -17.44 -0.58
CA SER A 49 1.15 -16.20 0.18
C SER A 49 -0.01 -16.24 1.16
N ALA A 50 0.09 -15.52 2.28
CA ALA A 50 -1.03 -15.39 3.20
C ALA A 50 -2.24 -14.75 2.49
N ALA A 51 -3.42 -15.32 2.70
CA ALA A 51 -4.66 -14.69 2.25
C ALA A 51 -4.95 -13.47 3.14
N ALA A 52 -5.28 -12.34 2.54
CA ALA A 52 -5.70 -11.18 3.31
C ALA A 52 -6.98 -11.50 4.08
N THR A 53 -6.92 -11.29 5.38
CA THR A 53 -8.06 -11.42 6.31
C THR A 53 -8.28 -10.07 7.01
N SER A 54 -9.21 -9.99 7.96
CA SER A 54 -9.33 -8.81 8.82
C SER A 54 -8.15 -8.61 9.76
N LEU A 55 -7.30 -9.63 9.96
CA LEU A 55 -6.14 -9.62 10.87
C LEU A 55 -4.80 -9.68 10.14
N ILE A 56 -4.77 -10.15 8.90
CA ILE A 56 -3.54 -10.41 8.14
C ILE A 56 -3.63 -9.71 6.79
N GLU A 57 -2.67 -8.84 6.49
CA GLU A 57 -2.49 -8.28 5.14
C GLU A 57 -1.64 -9.24 4.30
N SER A 58 -1.91 -9.30 3.02
CA SER A 58 -1.07 -10.05 2.07
C SER A 58 0.24 -9.29 1.78
N SER A 59 1.27 -10.04 1.36
CA SER A 59 2.58 -9.45 1.04
C SER A 59 2.49 -8.35 -0.03
N ASP A 60 3.45 -7.44 -0.02
CA ASP A 60 3.59 -6.38 -1.02
C ASP A 60 3.73 -6.94 -2.44
N VAL A 61 4.48 -8.05 -2.62
CA VAL A 61 4.64 -8.75 -3.91
C VAL A 61 3.29 -9.23 -4.45
N TYR A 62 2.46 -9.85 -3.61
CA TYR A 62 1.12 -10.27 -4.02
C TYR A 62 0.24 -9.06 -4.35
N ARG A 63 0.25 -8.03 -3.48
CA ARG A 63 -0.54 -6.82 -3.66
C ARG A 63 -0.15 -6.02 -4.90
N ALA A 64 1.14 -5.98 -5.26
CA ALA A 64 1.64 -5.27 -6.44
C ALA A 64 0.99 -5.75 -7.74
N ASN A 65 0.73 -7.05 -7.84
CA ASN A 65 0.13 -7.67 -9.03
C ASN A 65 -1.41 -7.58 -9.09
N ARG A 66 -2.06 -7.15 -7.99
CA ARG A 66 -3.51 -7.01 -7.92
C ARG A 66 -3.93 -5.59 -8.28
N GLN A 67 -4.99 -5.46 -9.11
CA GLN A 67 -5.51 -4.17 -9.60
C GLN A 67 -4.39 -3.25 -10.15
N ALA A 68 -3.46 -3.81 -10.92
CA ALA A 68 -2.29 -3.07 -11.39
C ALA A 68 -2.66 -1.89 -12.31
N SER A 69 -3.67 -2.06 -13.16
CA SER A 69 -4.17 -0.98 -14.02
C SER A 69 -4.87 0.13 -13.22
N GLU A 70 -5.72 -0.24 -12.27
CA GLU A 70 -6.43 0.70 -11.40
C GLU A 70 -5.45 1.52 -10.55
N LYS A 71 -4.44 0.86 -9.99
CA LYS A 71 -3.38 1.55 -9.21
C LYS A 71 -2.59 2.53 -10.05
N LYS A 72 -2.26 2.17 -11.30
CA LYS A 72 -1.57 3.09 -12.23
C LYS A 72 -2.43 4.31 -12.55
N MET A 73 -3.73 4.11 -12.80
CA MET A 73 -4.67 5.22 -13.05
C MET A 73 -4.79 6.14 -11.83
N ILE A 74 -4.94 5.56 -10.63
CA ILE A 74 -5.00 6.29 -9.37
C ILE A 74 -3.72 7.09 -9.15
N ALA A 75 -2.55 6.47 -9.34
CA ALA A 75 -1.26 7.13 -9.23
C ALA A 75 -1.11 8.28 -10.23
N ALA A 76 -1.54 8.10 -11.48
CA ALA A 76 -1.53 9.15 -12.49
C ALA A 76 -2.43 10.33 -12.09
N ALA A 77 -3.62 10.06 -11.55
CA ALA A 77 -4.49 11.10 -11.04
C ALA A 77 -3.91 11.83 -9.82
N ALA A 78 -3.08 11.15 -9.02
CA ALA A 78 -2.42 11.76 -7.86
C ALA A 78 -1.35 12.79 -8.25
N MET A 79 -0.74 12.65 -9.43
CA MET A 79 0.33 13.55 -9.88
C MET A 79 -0.09 15.03 -10.02
N GLN A 80 -1.37 15.31 -10.22
CA GLN A 80 -1.86 16.70 -10.28
C GLN A 80 -1.72 17.47 -8.96
N PHE A 81 -1.50 16.77 -7.85
CA PHE A 81 -1.36 17.34 -6.52
C PHE A 81 0.09 17.54 -6.08
N ILE A 82 1.04 17.29 -6.97
CA ILE A 82 2.47 17.52 -6.75
C ILE A 82 2.93 18.70 -7.58
N GLU A 83 3.59 19.65 -6.92
CA GLU A 83 4.25 20.78 -7.56
C GLU A 83 5.79 20.66 -7.40
N PRO A 84 6.59 21.10 -8.39
CA PRO A 84 8.03 21.20 -8.23
C PRO A 84 8.44 21.99 -6.98
N GLY A 85 9.47 21.52 -6.28
CA GLY A 85 9.98 22.14 -5.05
C GLY A 85 9.35 21.62 -3.75
N GLN A 86 8.33 20.77 -3.84
CA GLN A 86 7.64 20.23 -2.66
C GLN A 86 8.40 19.08 -2.00
N ALA A 87 8.15 18.91 -0.69
CA ALA A 87 8.45 17.72 0.07
C ALA A 87 7.18 16.84 0.18
N ILE A 88 7.29 15.55 -0.18
CA ILE A 88 6.15 14.64 -0.20
C ILE A 88 6.43 13.36 0.60
N PHE A 89 5.48 12.94 1.43
CA PHE A 89 5.48 11.60 2.01
C PHE A 89 4.86 10.61 1.04
N LEU A 90 5.55 9.50 0.83
CA LEU A 90 5.10 8.34 0.06
C LEU A 90 5.10 7.12 0.97
N ASP A 91 3.93 6.56 1.25
CA ASP A 91 3.80 5.40 2.14
C ASP A 91 4.30 4.09 1.49
N ASP A 92 4.27 2.99 2.26
CA ASP A 92 4.72 1.67 1.84
C ASP A 92 3.73 0.91 0.94
N SER A 93 2.67 1.54 0.49
CA SER A 93 1.63 0.87 -0.29
C SER A 93 2.03 0.64 -1.75
N THR A 94 1.55 -0.48 -2.30
CA THR A 94 1.76 -0.80 -3.72
C THR A 94 0.98 0.12 -4.68
N THR A 95 0.04 0.91 -4.19
CA THR A 95 -0.66 1.94 -4.97
C THR A 95 0.21 3.19 -5.09
N VAL A 96 0.77 3.68 -3.98
CA VAL A 96 1.68 4.83 -3.97
C VAL A 96 2.97 4.51 -4.74
N LEU A 97 3.45 3.27 -4.69
CA LEU A 97 4.61 2.82 -5.48
C LEU A 97 4.45 3.11 -6.99
N GLN A 98 3.22 3.06 -7.53
CA GLN A 98 2.99 3.34 -8.96
C GLN A 98 3.25 4.81 -9.34
N MET A 99 3.35 5.72 -8.37
CA MET A 99 3.71 7.12 -8.61
C MET A 99 5.19 7.27 -8.98
N ALA A 100 6.07 6.38 -8.51
CA ALA A 100 7.52 6.50 -8.67
C ALA A 100 7.94 6.76 -10.12
N SER A 101 7.40 6.02 -11.09
CA SER A 101 7.73 6.16 -12.50
C SER A 101 7.29 7.50 -13.12
N GLN A 102 6.43 8.26 -12.46
CA GLN A 102 5.86 9.52 -12.95
C GLN A 102 6.47 10.76 -12.25
N LEU A 103 7.18 10.57 -11.12
CA LEU A 103 7.82 11.66 -10.39
C LEU A 103 8.83 12.48 -11.19
N PRO A 104 9.56 11.91 -12.18
CA PRO A 104 10.47 12.71 -13.03
C PRO A 104 9.79 13.90 -13.76
N ALA A 105 8.47 13.84 -13.95
CA ALA A 105 7.71 14.96 -14.53
C ALA A 105 7.42 16.11 -13.53
N LYS A 106 7.79 15.94 -12.25
CA LYS A 106 7.45 16.85 -11.14
C LYS A 106 8.67 17.34 -10.35
N VAL A 107 9.87 17.07 -10.85
CA VAL A 107 11.12 17.52 -10.22
C VAL A 107 11.36 19.03 -10.39
N PRO A 108 12.15 19.67 -9.50
CA PRO A 108 12.82 19.07 -8.34
C PRO A 108 11.83 18.78 -7.20
N LEU A 109 12.08 17.71 -6.40
CA LEU A 109 11.26 17.42 -5.23
C LEU A 109 12.04 16.66 -4.15
N THR A 110 11.52 16.65 -2.92
CA THR A 110 11.99 15.81 -1.83
C THR A 110 10.97 14.70 -1.57
N ALA A 111 11.36 13.45 -1.82
CA ALA A 111 10.55 12.26 -1.53
C ALA A 111 10.96 11.65 -0.19
N ILE A 112 10.01 11.46 0.71
CA ILE A 112 10.22 10.93 2.07
C ILE A 112 9.45 9.62 2.16
N THR A 113 10.13 8.51 2.45
CA THR A 113 9.49 7.18 2.50
C THR A 113 10.15 6.23 3.47
N ASN A 114 9.37 5.32 4.05
CA ASN A 114 9.82 4.17 4.83
C ASN A 114 9.85 2.87 3.99
N SER A 115 9.41 2.90 2.74
CA SER A 115 9.36 1.75 1.84
C SER A 115 10.70 1.50 1.17
N LEU A 116 11.33 0.34 1.42
CA LEU A 116 12.57 -0.06 0.75
C LEU A 116 12.37 -0.20 -0.77
N THR A 117 11.19 -0.63 -1.21
CA THR A 117 10.83 -0.70 -2.64
C THR A 117 10.85 0.69 -3.28
N LEU A 118 10.27 1.69 -2.65
CA LEU A 118 10.31 3.08 -3.12
C LEU A 118 11.73 3.66 -3.05
N MET A 119 12.48 3.41 -1.99
CA MET A 119 13.87 3.85 -1.86
C MET A 119 14.70 3.35 -3.06
N ASN A 120 14.57 2.06 -3.41
CA ASN A 120 15.27 1.48 -4.56
C ASN A 120 14.81 2.08 -5.90
N ALA A 121 13.54 2.42 -6.03
CA ALA A 121 13.01 3.04 -7.24
C ALA A 121 13.44 4.50 -7.42
N LEU A 122 13.71 5.23 -6.31
CA LEU A 122 13.95 6.68 -6.32
C LEU A 122 15.42 7.07 -6.20
N LYS A 123 16.29 6.21 -5.62
CA LYS A 123 17.67 6.54 -5.24
C LYS A 123 18.56 7.08 -6.37
N ASP A 124 18.29 6.67 -7.61
CA ASP A 124 19.06 7.04 -8.79
C ASP A 124 18.34 8.09 -9.66
N MET A 125 17.21 8.66 -9.18
CA MET A 125 16.46 9.66 -9.92
C MET A 125 17.12 11.04 -9.80
N HIS A 126 17.38 11.69 -10.94
CA HIS A 126 17.87 13.05 -10.98
C HIS A 126 16.84 14.03 -10.41
N ASP A 127 17.32 15.03 -9.68
CA ASP A 127 16.51 16.11 -9.10
C ASP A 127 15.43 15.64 -8.08
N VAL A 128 15.58 14.40 -7.58
CA VAL A 128 14.82 13.88 -6.44
C VAL A 128 15.75 13.76 -5.23
N THR A 129 15.51 14.54 -4.19
CA THR A 129 16.13 14.32 -2.89
C THR A 129 15.37 13.24 -2.15
N LEU A 130 16.00 12.09 -1.92
CA LEU A 130 15.38 10.98 -1.19
C LEU A 130 15.73 11.05 0.31
N LEU A 131 14.73 11.23 1.17
CA LEU A 131 14.84 11.02 2.61
C LEU A 131 14.34 9.61 2.95
N ALA A 132 15.26 8.69 3.13
CA ALA A 132 15.00 7.29 3.47
C ALA A 132 14.79 7.15 4.99
N LEU A 133 13.58 6.84 5.42
CA LEU A 133 13.24 6.63 6.82
C LEU A 133 13.61 5.21 7.24
N GLY A 134 14.61 5.07 8.11
CA GLY A 134 15.02 3.80 8.67
C GLY A 134 14.15 3.35 9.84
N GLY A 135 14.49 2.19 10.41
CA GLY A 135 13.79 1.59 11.55
C GLY A 135 13.92 0.07 11.58
N GLN A 136 12.97 -0.60 12.21
CA GLN A 136 12.90 -2.05 12.14
C GLN A 136 12.33 -2.48 10.78
N TYR A 137 13.05 -3.35 10.09
CA TYR A 137 12.63 -3.86 8.78
C TYR A 137 11.62 -5.00 8.90
N TYR A 138 10.58 -4.94 8.07
CA TYR A 138 9.52 -5.95 7.96
C TYR A 138 9.46 -6.51 6.54
N ASN A 139 9.81 -7.80 6.39
CA ASN A 139 9.89 -8.48 5.08
C ASN A 139 8.56 -8.48 4.33
N TRP A 140 7.45 -8.73 5.01
CA TRP A 140 6.15 -8.92 4.37
C TRP A 140 5.61 -7.68 3.63
N CYS A 141 6.05 -6.49 4.00
CA CYS A 141 5.68 -5.23 3.36
C CYS A 141 6.88 -4.49 2.76
N ASN A 142 8.09 -5.05 2.91
CA ASN A 142 9.35 -4.47 2.43
C ASN A 142 9.54 -3.01 2.87
N ALA A 143 9.31 -2.74 4.16
CA ALA A 143 9.33 -1.40 4.73
C ALA A 143 9.92 -1.37 6.14
N PHE A 144 10.34 -0.19 6.56
CA PHE A 144 10.84 0.09 7.90
C PHE A 144 9.74 0.70 8.76
N MET A 145 9.64 0.24 10.01
CA MET A 145 8.63 0.69 10.96
C MET A 145 9.19 0.81 12.37
N GLY A 146 8.33 1.18 13.29
CA GLY A 146 8.60 1.26 14.71
C GLY A 146 8.95 2.68 15.16
N ARG A 147 9.35 2.76 16.41
CA ARG A 147 9.53 4.03 17.13
C ARG A 147 10.56 4.97 16.49
N MET A 148 11.63 4.41 15.93
CA MET A 148 12.66 5.20 15.24
C MET A 148 12.07 5.91 14.03
N THR A 149 11.33 5.18 13.19
CA THR A 149 10.68 5.72 11.99
C THR A 149 9.67 6.82 12.36
N ILE A 150 8.82 6.57 13.36
CA ILE A 150 7.82 7.55 13.83
C ILE A 150 8.50 8.81 14.36
N ASN A 151 9.55 8.67 15.14
CA ASN A 151 10.26 9.82 15.70
C ASN A 151 10.89 10.71 14.62
N GLU A 152 11.41 10.10 13.54
CA GLU A 152 11.95 10.88 12.42
C GLU A 152 10.84 11.56 11.62
N ILE A 153 9.72 10.87 11.35
CA ILE A 153 8.56 11.48 10.68
C ILE A 153 8.06 12.71 11.45
N ASN A 154 7.94 12.61 12.78
CA ASN A 154 7.42 13.69 13.63
C ASN A 154 8.31 14.95 13.65
N ARG A 155 9.58 14.86 13.21
CA ARG A 155 10.50 15.99 13.06
C ARG A 155 10.40 16.66 11.70
N LEU A 156 9.65 16.10 10.78
CA LEU A 156 9.48 16.59 9.42
C LEU A 156 8.11 17.29 9.24
N ARG A 157 8.03 18.14 8.23
CA ARG A 157 6.78 18.67 7.71
C ARG A 157 6.82 18.60 6.20
N ALA A 158 5.91 17.82 5.62
CA ALA A 158 5.76 17.72 4.18
C ALA A 158 4.58 18.55 3.67
N ASP A 159 4.65 18.93 2.40
CA ASP A 159 3.54 19.63 1.74
C ASP A 159 2.38 18.69 1.49
N VAL A 160 2.67 17.45 1.08
CA VAL A 160 1.66 16.45 0.73
C VAL A 160 2.04 15.08 1.27
N THR A 161 1.05 14.31 1.75
CA THR A 161 1.20 12.87 1.98
C THR A 161 0.27 12.09 1.07
N PHE A 162 0.80 11.01 0.49
CA PHE A 162 0.05 10.03 -0.28
C PHE A 162 -0.02 8.72 0.50
N ILE A 163 -1.23 8.30 0.83
CA ILE A 163 -1.51 7.14 1.68
C ILE A 163 -2.49 6.21 0.98
N SER A 164 -2.27 4.90 1.09
CA SER A 164 -3.27 3.89 0.76
C SER A 164 -3.48 2.96 1.93
N MET A 165 -4.71 2.45 2.07
CA MET A 165 -5.12 1.62 3.20
C MET A 165 -5.73 0.31 2.71
N SER A 166 -6.05 -0.61 3.63
CA SER A 166 -6.50 -1.96 3.28
C SER A 166 -8.00 -2.07 3.08
N ALA A 167 -8.79 -1.24 3.77
CA ALA A 167 -10.25 -1.30 3.73
C ALA A 167 -10.90 0.06 3.99
N ILE A 168 -12.14 0.22 3.48
CA ILE A 168 -13.05 1.31 3.83
C ILE A 168 -14.35 0.69 4.35
N ILE A 169 -14.73 1.03 5.58
CA ILE A 169 -15.97 0.58 6.23
C ILE A 169 -16.65 1.82 6.83
N ASP A 170 -17.89 2.09 6.44
CA ASP A 170 -18.68 3.22 6.96
C ASP A 170 -17.96 4.57 6.97
N ASP A 171 -17.24 4.86 5.87
CA ASP A 171 -16.43 6.07 5.66
C ASP A 171 -15.20 6.22 6.58
N VAL A 172 -14.82 5.15 7.24
CA VAL A 172 -13.56 5.05 7.99
C VAL A 172 -12.60 4.12 7.22
N VAL A 173 -11.35 4.49 7.15
CA VAL A 173 -10.29 3.65 6.57
C VAL A 173 -9.61 2.83 7.65
N PHE A 174 -9.26 1.58 7.27
CA PHE A 174 -8.73 0.57 8.19
C PHE A 174 -7.50 -0.13 7.62
N HIS A 175 -6.68 -0.68 8.53
CA HIS A 175 -5.58 -1.59 8.19
C HIS A 175 -5.53 -2.79 9.15
N GLN A 176 -4.90 -3.89 8.73
CA GLN A 176 -4.73 -5.10 9.56
C GLN A 176 -3.65 -4.94 10.63
N SER A 177 -2.55 -4.21 10.32
CA SER A 177 -1.39 -4.02 11.19
C SER A 177 -1.46 -2.69 11.91
N PRO A 178 -1.37 -2.67 13.26
CA PRO A 178 -1.30 -1.44 14.03
C PRO A 178 0.00 -0.67 13.75
N GLU A 179 1.12 -1.34 13.48
CA GLU A 179 2.39 -0.70 13.18
C GLU A 179 2.30 0.14 11.89
N ILE A 180 1.59 -0.38 10.87
CA ILE A 180 1.31 0.38 9.64
C ILE A 180 0.44 1.59 9.93
N VAL A 181 -0.60 1.43 10.77
CA VAL A 181 -1.48 2.53 11.17
C VAL A 181 -0.68 3.63 11.86
N ASP A 182 0.21 3.28 12.79
CA ASP A 182 1.03 4.25 13.52
C ASP A 182 1.98 5.04 12.61
N ILE A 183 2.66 4.37 11.66
CA ILE A 183 3.53 5.01 10.68
C ILE A 183 2.75 5.97 9.79
N LYS A 184 1.64 5.49 9.21
CA LYS A 184 0.82 6.30 8.31
C LYS A 184 0.16 7.46 9.06
N ARG A 185 -0.21 7.27 10.33
CA ARG A 185 -0.73 8.34 11.18
C ARG A 185 0.33 9.43 11.40
N ALA A 186 1.56 9.06 11.67
CA ALA A 186 2.65 10.03 11.79
C ALA A 186 2.85 10.84 10.49
N MET A 187 2.83 10.18 9.30
CA MET A 187 2.90 10.87 8.01
C MET A 187 1.71 11.80 7.79
N PHE A 188 0.51 11.33 8.11
CA PHE A 188 -0.75 12.07 7.98
C PHE A 188 -0.75 13.36 8.82
N ASP A 189 -0.29 13.28 10.08
CA ASP A 189 -0.22 14.40 10.99
C ASP A 189 0.93 15.37 10.68
N SER A 190 1.94 14.88 9.95
CA SER A 190 3.12 15.66 9.56
C SER A 190 3.04 16.26 8.15
N ALA A 191 1.87 16.22 7.50
CA ALA A 191 1.67 16.78 6.17
C ALA A 191 0.61 17.87 6.16
N ALA A 192 0.80 18.89 5.29
CA ALA A 192 -0.16 19.96 5.10
C ALA A 192 -1.39 19.50 4.28
N LYS A 193 -1.19 18.62 3.30
CA LYS A 193 -2.25 18.04 2.47
C LYS A 193 -2.21 16.52 2.52
N ARG A 194 -3.36 15.89 2.66
CA ARG A 194 -3.57 14.47 2.90
C ARG A 194 -4.37 13.85 1.78
N ILE A 195 -3.76 12.96 1.01
CA ILE A 195 -4.37 12.34 -0.16
C ILE A 195 -4.45 10.84 0.02
N LEU A 196 -5.67 10.32 -0.04
CA LEU A 196 -5.94 8.88 0.05
C LEU A 196 -6.08 8.29 -1.36
N LEU A 197 -5.38 7.18 -1.60
CA LEU A 197 -5.39 6.43 -2.85
C LEU A 197 -6.00 5.04 -2.63
N MET A 198 -7.19 4.77 -3.20
CA MET A 198 -7.90 3.52 -2.92
C MET A 198 -8.51 2.93 -4.20
N ASP A 199 -8.22 1.67 -4.49
CA ASP A 199 -8.93 0.95 -5.54
C ASP A 199 -10.32 0.45 -5.06
N HIS A 200 -11.24 0.22 -6.02
CA HIS A 200 -12.63 -0.18 -5.75
C HIS A 200 -12.76 -1.41 -4.82
N THR A 201 -11.79 -2.33 -4.84
CA THR A 201 -11.88 -3.56 -4.02
C THR A 201 -11.73 -3.30 -2.52
N LYS A 202 -11.32 -2.09 -2.13
CA LYS A 202 -11.13 -1.72 -0.72
C LYS A 202 -12.44 -1.45 0.02
N PHE A 203 -13.50 -1.15 -0.70
CA PHE A 203 -14.84 -0.92 -0.14
C PHE A 203 -15.55 -2.21 0.32
N GLU A 204 -15.05 -3.38 -0.10
CA GLU A 204 -15.60 -4.69 0.26
C GLU A 204 -14.75 -5.46 1.26
N ARG A 205 -13.64 -4.85 1.72
CA ARG A 205 -12.71 -5.48 2.64
C ARG A 205 -12.98 -5.10 4.09
N ARG A 206 -12.49 -5.96 4.97
CA ARG A 206 -12.46 -5.70 6.42
C ARG A 206 -11.02 -5.70 6.91
N ALA A 207 -10.75 -4.84 7.89
CA ALA A 207 -9.50 -4.78 8.63
C ALA A 207 -9.80 -4.34 10.06
N LEU A 208 -8.89 -4.62 10.99
CA LEU A 208 -9.17 -4.49 12.42
C LEU A 208 -8.95 -3.07 12.95
N HIS A 209 -7.86 -2.41 12.52
CA HIS A 209 -7.43 -1.16 13.13
C HIS A 209 -7.92 0.03 12.30
N SER A 210 -8.71 0.89 12.93
CA SER A 210 -9.16 2.15 12.32
C SER A 210 -8.00 3.14 12.21
N PHE A 211 -8.04 3.96 11.17
CA PHE A 211 -7.02 4.97 10.90
C PHE A 211 -7.59 6.40 10.96
N ALA A 212 -8.53 6.73 10.07
CA ALA A 212 -9.12 8.06 9.94
C ALA A 212 -10.47 7.98 9.22
N HIS A 213 -11.32 8.99 9.40
CA HIS A 213 -12.49 9.18 8.55
C HIS A 213 -12.09 9.72 7.17
N LEU A 214 -12.86 9.39 6.13
CA LEU A 214 -12.62 9.92 4.77
C LEU A 214 -12.69 11.45 4.74
N SER A 215 -13.46 12.06 5.60
CA SER A 215 -13.59 13.53 5.73
C SER A 215 -12.34 14.23 6.30
N GLU A 216 -11.39 13.46 6.87
CA GLU A 216 -10.12 14.01 7.35
C GLU A 216 -9.07 14.13 6.23
N PHE A 217 -9.36 13.55 5.05
CA PHE A 217 -8.52 13.69 3.87
C PHE A 217 -8.95 14.89 3.03
N ASP A 218 -7.97 15.62 2.51
CA ASP A 218 -8.23 16.73 1.59
C ASP A 218 -8.73 16.24 0.23
N VAL A 219 -8.28 15.04 -0.19
CA VAL A 219 -8.70 14.38 -1.44
C VAL A 219 -8.71 12.86 -1.25
N VAL A 220 -9.74 12.22 -1.78
CA VAL A 220 -9.83 10.76 -1.92
C VAL A 220 -9.82 10.42 -3.41
N ILE A 221 -8.82 9.68 -3.87
CA ILE A 221 -8.69 9.25 -5.27
C ILE A 221 -9.06 7.78 -5.37
N VAL A 222 -10.04 7.48 -6.22
CA VAL A 222 -10.53 6.12 -6.48
C VAL A 222 -10.54 5.82 -7.98
N ASP A 223 -10.61 4.55 -8.36
CA ASP A 223 -10.76 4.19 -9.77
C ASP A 223 -12.22 4.19 -10.24
N GLU A 224 -12.41 4.16 -11.56
CA GLU A 224 -13.73 4.23 -12.23
C GLU A 224 -14.64 3.02 -11.96
N LYS A 225 -14.11 1.90 -11.44
CA LYS A 225 -14.90 0.72 -11.06
C LYS A 225 -15.50 0.85 -9.66
N THR A 226 -15.22 1.93 -8.96
CA THR A 226 -15.83 2.18 -7.64
C THR A 226 -17.34 2.30 -7.78
N PRO A 227 -18.14 1.49 -7.03
CA PRO A 227 -19.59 1.49 -7.14
C PRO A 227 -20.20 2.89 -6.92
N ALA A 228 -21.17 3.24 -7.76
CA ALA A 228 -21.83 4.56 -7.74
C ALA A 228 -22.36 4.93 -6.35
N ALA A 229 -22.92 3.96 -5.62
CA ALA A 229 -23.44 4.18 -4.27
C ALA A 229 -22.37 4.72 -3.29
N HIS A 230 -21.11 4.23 -3.40
CA HIS A 230 -20.02 4.76 -2.58
C HIS A 230 -19.62 6.17 -2.99
N LEU A 231 -19.59 6.46 -4.30
CA LEU A 231 -19.28 7.80 -4.82
C LEU A 231 -20.33 8.83 -4.39
N GLU A 232 -21.61 8.48 -4.49
CA GLU A 232 -22.73 9.33 -4.07
C GLU A 232 -22.69 9.57 -2.55
N ARG A 233 -22.45 8.52 -1.74
CA ARG A 233 -22.32 8.66 -0.29
C ARG A 233 -21.19 9.61 0.10
N MET A 234 -20.02 9.49 -0.52
CA MET A 234 -18.88 10.36 -0.25
C MET A 234 -19.18 11.81 -0.65
N ARG A 235 -19.79 12.03 -1.83
CA ARG A 235 -20.19 13.39 -2.29
C ARG A 235 -21.23 14.03 -1.38
N ASN A 236 -22.24 13.26 -0.95
CA ASN A 236 -23.27 13.74 -0.01
C ASN A 236 -22.70 14.14 1.36
N LYS A 237 -21.53 13.62 1.73
CA LYS A 237 -20.79 14.00 2.94
C LYS A 237 -19.71 15.06 2.68
N ASN A 238 -19.74 15.71 1.51
CA ASN A 238 -18.77 16.73 1.10
C ASN A 238 -17.31 16.24 1.08
N ILE A 239 -17.08 14.94 0.87
CA ILE A 239 -15.75 14.38 0.69
C ILE A 239 -15.31 14.70 -0.74
N ASN A 240 -14.14 15.31 -0.88
CA ASN A 240 -13.56 15.64 -2.19
C ASN A 240 -13.03 14.38 -2.87
N VAL A 241 -13.81 13.83 -3.80
CA VAL A 241 -13.51 12.57 -4.50
C VAL A 241 -13.10 12.84 -5.94
N VAL A 242 -11.94 12.33 -6.31
CA VAL A 242 -11.43 12.28 -7.68
C VAL A 242 -11.56 10.84 -8.19
N VAL A 243 -12.25 10.66 -9.31
CA VAL A 243 -12.36 9.37 -9.99
C VAL A 243 -11.31 9.31 -11.10
N ALA A 244 -10.29 8.48 -10.88
CA ALA A 244 -9.26 8.22 -11.88
C ALA A 244 -9.85 7.40 -13.04
N LYS A 245 -9.61 7.87 -14.27
CA LYS A 245 -10.07 7.22 -15.50
C LYS A 245 -8.87 6.74 -16.30
N GLY A 246 -9.00 5.59 -16.95
CA GLY A 246 -8.03 5.14 -17.94
C GLY A 246 -7.93 6.14 -19.09
N ASP A 247 -6.75 6.31 -19.66
CA ASP A 247 -6.63 6.96 -20.96
C ASP A 247 -7.50 6.15 -21.93
N LYS A 248 -8.60 6.76 -22.37
CA LYS A 248 -9.28 6.25 -23.55
C LYS A 248 -8.23 6.34 -24.65
N GLU A 249 -7.86 5.21 -25.22
CA GLU A 249 -7.08 5.17 -26.46
C GLU A 249 -7.61 6.29 -27.36
N ARG A 250 -6.72 7.24 -27.66
CA ARG A 250 -6.99 8.23 -28.68
C ARG A 250 -6.99 7.46 -29.99
N SER A 251 -8.16 6.97 -30.37
CA SER A 251 -8.45 6.43 -31.70
C SER A 251 -8.38 7.56 -32.72
#